data_6b2b5917330cbcfe4e5c9c1545578606
#
_entry.id   6b2b5917330cbcfe4e5c9c1545578606
#
_cell.length_a   1.000
_cell.length_b   1.000
_cell.length_c   1.000
_cell.angle_alpha   90.00
_cell.angle_beta   90.00
_cell.angle_gamma   90.00
#
_symmetry.space_group_name_H-M   'P 1'
#
loop_
_entity.id
_entity.type
_entity.pdbx_description
1 polymer ?
#
loop_
_entity_poly.entity_id
_entity_poly.type
_entity_poly.pdbx_seq_one_letter_code
_entity_poly.pdbx_strand_id
1 'polypeptide(L)'
;VRRSLQSSLDNPITGWWGHAEPFDFDLDFRPTGGIRKFHSGTMPVISLATIDAGLSDVTEAGIDRLRAKSVSLTEFFINQWEEHLEELGFALRSPRDPALRGSHVSLSHPDSWPIDRALIEVAKVIPDFRAPDNMRFGLAPLYTTHLDVHTAVQRLRLIIEGDVYASYDRTRQTVT
;
A
#
# COMPACT_ATOMS: atom_id res chain seq x y z
N VAL A 1 -2.18 -4.10 19.34
CA VAL A 1 -2.73 -5.30 20.01
C VAL A 1 -4.21 -5.08 20.32
N ARG A 2 -5.07 -6.02 19.92
CA ARG A 2 -6.52 -5.96 20.18
C ARG A 2 -6.80 -5.88 21.68
N ARG A 3 -7.73 -4.99 22.08
CA ARG A 3 -8.01 -4.72 23.52
C ARG A 3 -8.30 -6.00 24.33
N SER A 4 -9.09 -6.95 23.77
CA SER A 4 -9.41 -8.21 24.44
C SER A 4 -8.22 -9.15 24.68
N LEU A 5 -7.10 -8.92 24.00
CA LEU A 5 -5.88 -9.73 24.12
C LEU A 5 -4.81 -9.05 24.98
N GLN A 6 -4.96 -7.76 25.31
CA GLN A 6 -3.94 -7.01 26.03
C GLN A 6 -3.69 -7.54 27.45
N SER A 7 -4.68 -8.13 28.10
CA SER A 7 -4.54 -8.71 29.44
C SER A 7 -3.86 -10.10 29.45
N SER A 8 -3.99 -10.85 28.35
CA SER A 8 -3.51 -12.24 28.26
C SER A 8 -2.18 -12.39 27.53
N LEU A 9 -1.75 -11.35 26.80
CA LEU A 9 -0.49 -11.36 26.08
C LEU A 9 0.58 -10.57 26.83
N ASP A 10 1.81 -11.11 26.85
CA ASP A 10 2.98 -10.41 27.32
C ASP A 10 3.81 -9.89 26.17
N ASN A 11 4.54 -8.78 26.41
CA ASN A 11 5.50 -8.27 25.47
C ASN A 11 6.85 -8.99 25.66
N PRO A 12 7.34 -9.76 24.67
CA PRO A 12 8.62 -10.45 24.81
C PRO A 12 9.82 -9.50 24.85
N ILE A 13 9.65 -8.28 24.37
CA ILE A 13 10.66 -7.21 24.42
C ILE A 13 10.22 -6.19 25.47
N THR A 14 10.63 -6.40 26.71
CA THR A 14 10.37 -5.48 27.81
C THR A 14 11.21 -4.22 27.66
N GLY A 15 10.70 -3.11 28.18
CA GLY A 15 11.43 -1.86 28.22
C GLY A 15 10.79 -0.87 29.18
N TRP A 16 11.53 0.16 29.54
CA TRP A 16 11.17 1.07 30.61
C TRP A 16 9.81 1.78 30.45
N TRP A 17 9.39 2.11 29.19
CA TRP A 17 8.06 2.70 28.95
C TRP A 17 6.89 1.73 29.17
N GLY A 18 7.15 0.44 29.10
CA GLY A 18 6.17 -0.60 29.40
C GLY A 18 6.05 -0.95 30.87
N HIS A 19 6.93 -0.40 31.72
CA HIS A 19 6.91 -0.59 33.18
C HIS A 19 5.76 0.18 33.84
N ALA A 20 5.25 -0.34 34.96
CA ALA A 20 4.18 0.30 35.72
C ALA A 20 4.63 1.66 36.28
N GLU A 21 5.85 1.68 36.85
CA GLU A 21 6.49 2.87 37.40
C GLU A 21 7.87 3.04 36.77
N PRO A 22 7.98 3.68 35.59
CA PRO A 22 9.22 3.69 34.79
C PRO A 22 10.38 4.47 35.43
N PHE A 23 10.13 5.33 36.42
CA PHE A 23 11.15 6.16 37.07
C PHE A 23 11.53 5.66 38.46
N ASP A 24 10.99 4.54 38.94
CA ASP A 24 11.40 3.93 40.19
C ASP A 24 12.72 3.17 40.05
N PHE A 25 13.18 2.94 38.82
CA PHE A 25 14.40 2.20 38.51
C PHE A 25 14.50 0.83 39.19
N ASP A 26 13.32 0.18 39.33
CA ASP A 26 13.20 -1.15 39.91
C ASP A 26 13.91 -2.18 39.01
N LEU A 27 14.58 -3.16 39.65
CA LEU A 27 15.25 -4.24 38.90
C LEU A 27 14.28 -5.28 38.38
N ASP A 28 13.08 -5.37 39.00
CA ASP A 28 12.04 -6.30 38.60
C ASP A 28 11.04 -5.60 37.64
N PHE A 29 10.93 -6.10 36.42
CA PHE A 29 9.99 -5.55 35.45
C PHE A 29 8.54 -5.88 35.83
N ARG A 30 7.76 -4.86 36.13
CA ARG A 30 6.31 -4.93 36.37
C ARG A 30 5.57 -4.25 35.23
N PRO A 31 4.88 -5.02 34.35
CA PRO A 31 4.21 -4.43 33.20
C PRO A 31 3.08 -3.49 33.62
N THR A 32 2.96 -2.34 32.94
CA THR A 32 1.80 -1.46 33.08
C THR A 32 0.55 -2.10 32.43
N GLY A 33 -0.62 -1.56 32.72
CA GLY A 33 -1.88 -2.06 32.15
C GLY A 33 -2.12 -1.64 30.68
N GLY A 34 -2.96 -2.41 29.99
CA GLY A 34 -3.45 -2.08 28.65
C GLY A 34 -2.39 -2.07 27.57
N ILE A 35 -2.58 -1.20 26.55
CA ILE A 35 -1.68 -1.13 25.39
C ILE A 35 -0.27 -0.61 25.74
N ARG A 36 -0.15 0.14 26.83
CA ARG A 36 1.14 0.73 27.24
C ARG A 36 2.21 -0.32 27.55
N LYS A 37 1.85 -1.51 28.06
CA LYS A 37 2.83 -2.56 28.33
C LYS A 37 3.60 -3.06 27.09
N PHE A 38 3.10 -2.74 25.89
CA PHE A 38 3.76 -3.10 24.63
C PHE A 38 4.73 -2.02 24.12
N HIS A 39 4.92 -0.95 24.88
CA HIS A 39 5.95 0.04 24.61
C HIS A 39 7.28 -0.41 25.18
N SER A 40 8.31 -0.51 24.36
CA SER A 40 9.65 -0.89 24.83
C SER A 40 10.51 0.32 25.20
N GLY A 41 10.35 1.45 24.53
CA GLY A 41 11.17 2.64 24.75
C GLY A 41 10.48 3.94 24.34
N THR A 42 11.26 5.01 24.32
CA THR A 42 10.78 6.34 23.88
C THR A 42 10.28 6.30 22.45
N MET A 43 9.09 6.80 22.25
CA MET A 43 8.45 6.85 20.94
C MET A 43 9.11 7.92 20.06
N PRO A 44 9.21 7.69 18.74
CA PRO A 44 9.70 8.68 17.78
C PRO A 44 8.68 9.81 17.64
N VAL A 45 8.82 10.87 18.44
CA VAL A 45 7.83 11.95 18.57
C VAL A 45 7.50 12.60 17.24
N ILE A 46 8.51 12.89 16.40
CA ILE A 46 8.30 13.53 15.09
C ILE A 46 7.46 12.61 14.18
N SER A 47 7.80 11.31 14.12
CA SER A 47 7.05 10.36 13.29
C SER A 47 5.61 10.19 13.76
N LEU A 48 5.36 10.24 15.07
CA LEU A 48 4.00 10.17 15.62
C LEU A 48 3.21 11.45 15.36
N ALA A 49 3.85 12.62 15.44
CA ALA A 49 3.20 13.90 15.14
C ALA A 49 2.73 13.98 13.67
N THR A 50 3.49 13.39 12.74
CA THR A 50 3.05 13.33 11.32
C THR A 50 1.85 12.42 11.08
N ILE A 51 1.66 11.38 11.91
CA ILE A 51 0.49 10.50 11.83
C ILE A 51 -0.81 11.27 12.13
N ASP A 52 -0.76 12.20 13.09
CA ASP A 52 -1.94 13.00 13.49
C ASP A 52 -2.48 13.81 12.31
N ALA A 53 -1.58 14.44 11.54
CA ALA A 53 -1.95 15.17 10.33
C ALA A 53 -2.62 14.28 9.29
N GLY A 54 -2.04 13.11 8.99
CA GLY A 54 -2.62 12.16 8.02
C GLY A 54 -3.94 11.54 8.49
N LEU A 55 -4.09 11.30 9.79
CA LEU A 55 -5.35 10.80 10.37
C LEU A 55 -6.47 11.84 10.34
N SER A 56 -6.14 13.14 10.42
CA SER A 56 -7.12 14.23 10.29
C SER A 56 -7.86 14.14 8.97
N ASP A 57 -7.13 14.00 7.85
CA ASP A 57 -7.73 13.91 6.51
C ASP A 57 -8.61 12.66 6.36
N VAL A 58 -8.15 11.51 6.87
CA VAL A 58 -8.91 10.26 6.84
C VAL A 58 -10.18 10.36 7.68
N THR A 59 -10.10 11.01 8.85
CA THR A 59 -11.22 11.18 9.76
C THR A 59 -12.26 12.15 9.18
N GLU A 60 -11.83 13.25 8.58
CA GLU A 60 -12.70 14.22 7.90
C GLU A 60 -13.41 13.57 6.69
N ALA A 61 -12.65 12.82 5.87
CA ALA A 61 -13.23 12.09 4.75
C ALA A 61 -14.24 11.02 5.21
N GLY A 62 -13.94 10.30 6.27
CA GLY A 62 -14.72 9.19 6.80
C GLY A 62 -14.51 7.89 6.03
N ILE A 63 -14.34 6.80 6.77
CA ILE A 63 -13.94 5.49 6.22
C ILE A 63 -14.94 4.93 5.20
N ASP A 64 -16.24 5.15 5.40
CA ASP A 64 -17.27 4.63 4.49
C ASP A 64 -17.22 5.32 3.13
N ARG A 65 -17.02 6.64 3.11
CA ARG A 65 -16.85 7.41 1.85
C ARG A 65 -15.56 7.02 1.13
N LEU A 66 -14.46 6.85 1.88
CA LEU A 66 -13.19 6.37 1.34
C LEU A 66 -13.35 4.97 0.75
N ARG A 67 -14.06 4.08 1.44
CA ARG A 67 -14.32 2.73 0.93
C ARG A 67 -15.17 2.74 -0.33
N ALA A 68 -16.25 3.51 -0.37
CA ALA A 68 -17.10 3.63 -1.56
C ALA A 68 -16.30 4.13 -2.78
N LYS A 69 -15.49 5.19 -2.60
CA LYS A 69 -14.63 5.71 -3.67
C LYS A 69 -13.54 4.70 -4.08
N SER A 70 -12.92 3.99 -3.13
CA SER A 70 -11.96 2.93 -3.40
C SER A 70 -12.54 1.84 -4.29
N VAL A 71 -13.76 1.38 -3.99
CA VAL A 71 -14.47 0.41 -4.84
C VAL A 71 -14.70 0.99 -6.23
N SER A 72 -15.24 2.20 -6.32
CA SER A 72 -15.51 2.87 -7.60
C SER A 72 -14.24 2.99 -8.48
N LEU A 73 -13.12 3.41 -7.90
CA LEU A 73 -11.84 3.54 -8.63
C LEU A 73 -11.29 2.18 -9.09
N THR A 74 -11.35 1.16 -8.23
CA THR A 74 -10.84 -0.16 -8.58
C THR A 74 -11.72 -0.88 -9.60
N GLU A 75 -13.04 -0.74 -9.55
CA GLU A 75 -13.95 -1.22 -10.59
C GLU A 75 -13.67 -0.53 -11.92
N PHE A 76 -13.53 0.80 -11.89
CA PHE A 76 -13.20 1.57 -13.09
C PHE A 76 -11.87 1.12 -13.72
N PHE A 77 -10.84 0.90 -12.90
CA PHE A 77 -9.56 0.38 -13.39
C PHE A 77 -9.71 -1.00 -14.04
N ILE A 78 -10.47 -1.91 -13.41
CA ILE A 78 -10.70 -3.27 -13.94
C ILE A 78 -11.45 -3.21 -15.28
N ASN A 79 -12.47 -2.36 -15.40
CA ASN A 79 -13.18 -2.17 -16.67
C ASN A 79 -12.25 -1.62 -17.77
N GLN A 80 -11.37 -0.65 -17.41
CA GLN A 80 -10.37 -0.12 -18.35
C GLN A 80 -9.31 -1.18 -18.72
N TRP A 81 -8.94 -2.07 -17.79
CA TRP A 81 -8.08 -3.21 -18.09
C TRP A 81 -8.74 -4.17 -19.09
N GLU A 82 -10.00 -4.55 -18.88
CA GLU A 82 -10.77 -5.42 -19.82
C GLU A 82 -10.84 -4.82 -21.22
N GLU A 83 -11.10 -3.52 -21.31
CA GLU A 83 -11.29 -2.84 -22.58
C GLU A 83 -9.97 -2.60 -23.35
N HIS A 84 -8.85 -2.38 -22.65
CA HIS A 84 -7.66 -1.84 -23.28
C HIS A 84 -6.37 -2.64 -23.05
N LEU A 85 -6.30 -3.50 -22.04
CA LEU A 85 -5.05 -4.13 -21.63
C LEU A 85 -5.08 -5.66 -21.68
N GLU A 86 -6.25 -6.29 -21.61
CA GLU A 86 -6.37 -7.75 -21.59
C GLU A 86 -5.79 -8.36 -22.87
N GLU A 87 -6.15 -7.83 -24.04
CA GLU A 87 -5.63 -8.28 -25.34
C GLU A 87 -4.13 -7.97 -25.52
N LEU A 88 -3.57 -7.06 -24.72
CA LEU A 88 -2.14 -6.74 -24.71
C LEU A 88 -1.32 -7.65 -23.78
N GLY A 89 -1.91 -8.72 -23.27
CA GLY A 89 -1.24 -9.75 -22.49
C GLY A 89 -1.23 -9.53 -20.97
N PHE A 90 -1.97 -8.53 -20.47
CA PHE A 90 -2.11 -8.33 -19.03
C PHE A 90 -3.20 -9.21 -18.43
N ALA A 91 -2.85 -9.94 -17.36
CA ALA A 91 -3.81 -10.73 -16.61
C ALA A 91 -4.12 -10.08 -15.24
N LEU A 92 -5.41 -10.02 -14.90
CA LEU A 92 -5.86 -9.53 -13.60
C LEU A 92 -5.49 -10.53 -12.49
N ARG A 93 -4.79 -10.06 -11.46
CA ARG A 93 -4.40 -10.83 -10.27
C ARG A 93 -5.17 -10.45 -9.02
N SER A 94 -5.82 -9.30 -9.01
CA SER A 94 -6.72 -8.91 -7.92
C SER A 94 -8.07 -9.64 -8.02
N PRO A 95 -8.71 -9.96 -6.87
CA PRO A 95 -10.07 -10.48 -6.88
C PRO A 95 -11.06 -9.52 -7.57
N ARG A 96 -11.97 -10.05 -8.39
CA ARG A 96 -13.04 -9.23 -8.98
C ARG A 96 -14.05 -8.77 -7.95
N ASP A 97 -14.33 -9.60 -6.95
CA ASP A 97 -15.23 -9.23 -5.87
C ASP A 97 -14.61 -8.07 -5.04
N PRO A 98 -15.27 -6.90 -5.00
CA PRO A 98 -14.77 -5.76 -4.24
C PRO A 98 -14.69 -6.03 -2.73
N ALA A 99 -15.45 -6.99 -2.20
CA ALA A 99 -15.36 -7.37 -0.79
C ALA A 99 -14.02 -8.03 -0.43
N LEU A 100 -13.33 -8.60 -1.42
CA LEU A 100 -12.07 -9.35 -1.25
C LEU A 100 -10.82 -8.54 -1.64
N ARG A 101 -10.96 -7.27 -2.04
CA ARG A 101 -9.80 -6.42 -2.40
C ARG A 101 -9.79 -5.09 -1.67
N GLY A 102 -8.60 -4.51 -1.56
CA GLY A 102 -8.37 -3.16 -1.04
C GLY A 102 -8.41 -2.10 -2.14
N SER A 103 -7.64 -1.03 -1.94
CA SER A 103 -7.54 0.12 -2.85
C SER A 103 -6.43 -0.02 -3.89
N HIS A 104 -6.07 -1.24 -4.28
CA HIS A 104 -5.12 -1.47 -5.37
C HIS A 104 -5.61 -2.56 -6.32
N VAL A 105 -5.16 -2.48 -7.57
CA VAL A 105 -5.35 -3.51 -8.59
C VAL A 105 -3.96 -4.03 -8.99
N SER A 106 -3.83 -5.35 -9.08
CA SER A 106 -2.62 -6.02 -9.50
C SER A 106 -2.81 -6.66 -10.86
N LEU A 107 -1.92 -6.36 -11.80
CA LEU A 107 -1.86 -6.97 -13.11
C LEU A 107 -0.54 -7.71 -13.27
N SER A 108 -0.55 -8.85 -13.97
CA SER A 108 0.68 -9.53 -14.37
C SER A 108 0.90 -9.46 -15.87
N HIS A 109 2.17 -9.44 -16.28
CA HIS A 109 2.62 -9.52 -17.66
C HIS A 109 4.03 -10.15 -17.69
N PRO A 110 4.40 -10.98 -18.69
CA PRO A 110 5.74 -11.58 -18.76
C PRO A 110 6.88 -10.54 -18.71
N ASP A 111 6.67 -9.38 -19.31
CA ASP A 111 7.62 -8.26 -19.33
C ASP A 111 7.28 -7.17 -18.29
N SER A 112 6.63 -7.50 -17.17
CA SER A 112 6.23 -6.52 -16.14
C SER A 112 7.38 -5.65 -15.65
N TRP A 113 8.59 -6.19 -15.51
CA TRP A 113 9.73 -5.41 -15.03
C TRP A 113 10.15 -4.28 -15.99
N PRO A 114 10.47 -4.53 -17.28
CA PRO A 114 10.79 -3.46 -18.20
C PRO A 114 9.61 -2.51 -18.45
N ILE A 115 8.38 -3.00 -18.42
CA ILE A 115 7.16 -2.15 -18.51
C ILE A 115 7.07 -1.19 -17.32
N ASP A 116 7.28 -1.66 -16.10
CA ASP A 116 7.29 -0.86 -14.88
C ASP A 116 8.33 0.27 -14.99
N ARG A 117 9.53 -0.05 -15.45
CA ARG A 117 10.60 0.95 -15.67
C ARG A 117 10.18 2.02 -16.69
N ALA A 118 9.63 1.60 -17.82
CA ALA A 118 9.16 2.51 -18.86
C ALA A 118 8.00 3.41 -18.36
N LEU A 119 7.06 2.85 -17.59
CA LEU A 119 5.98 3.60 -16.95
C LEU A 119 6.52 4.70 -16.03
N ILE A 120 7.47 4.37 -15.17
CA ILE A 120 8.06 5.34 -14.23
C ILE A 120 8.82 6.42 -14.98
N GLU A 121 9.72 6.05 -15.89
CA GLU A 121 10.67 6.96 -16.50
C GLU A 121 10.06 7.81 -17.62
N VAL A 122 9.23 7.22 -18.46
CA VAL A 122 8.64 7.89 -19.63
C VAL A 122 7.23 8.38 -19.35
N ALA A 123 6.36 7.48 -18.87
CA ALA A 123 4.94 7.79 -18.73
C ALA A 123 4.59 8.50 -17.42
N LYS A 124 5.51 8.61 -16.45
CA LYS A 124 5.29 9.22 -15.13
C LYS A 124 4.11 8.58 -14.37
N VAL A 125 3.96 7.26 -14.54
CA VAL A 125 3.08 6.40 -13.75
C VAL A 125 3.96 5.52 -12.89
N ILE A 126 3.71 5.47 -11.59
CA ILE A 126 4.58 4.80 -10.63
C ILE A 126 3.80 3.63 -10.00
N PRO A 127 3.78 2.46 -10.62
CA PRO A 127 3.27 1.25 -9.98
C PRO A 127 4.30 0.67 -9.01
N ASP A 128 3.95 -0.41 -8.35
CA ASP A 128 4.81 -1.15 -7.43
C ASP A 128 5.06 -2.56 -8.01
N PHE A 129 6.24 -2.77 -8.59
CA PHE A 129 6.60 -4.07 -9.13
C PHE A 129 6.77 -5.14 -8.03
N ARG A 130 6.17 -6.30 -8.24
CA ARG A 130 6.30 -7.49 -7.39
C ARG A 130 6.68 -8.71 -8.23
N ALA A 131 7.86 -9.26 -7.94
CA ALA A 131 8.32 -10.49 -8.59
C ALA A 131 7.29 -11.64 -8.44
N PRO A 132 7.18 -12.53 -9.43
CA PRO A 132 8.01 -12.56 -10.64
C PRO A 132 7.54 -11.58 -11.73
N ASP A 133 6.25 -11.27 -11.83
CA ASP A 133 5.60 -10.69 -13.01
C ASP A 133 4.45 -9.72 -12.70
N ASN A 134 4.34 -9.23 -11.47
CA ASN A 134 3.21 -8.41 -11.06
C ASN A 134 3.57 -6.93 -10.93
N MET A 135 2.64 -6.06 -11.38
CA MET A 135 2.61 -4.62 -11.10
C MET A 135 1.34 -4.29 -10.30
N ARG A 136 1.48 -3.56 -9.20
CA ARG A 136 0.36 -3.12 -8.37
C ARG A 136 0.14 -1.62 -8.56
N PHE A 137 -1.09 -1.27 -8.91
CA PHE A 137 -1.53 0.11 -9.08
C PHE A 137 -2.32 0.53 -7.85
N GLY A 138 -1.74 1.39 -7.03
CA GLY A 138 -2.35 1.92 -5.82
C GLY A 138 -3.28 3.09 -6.14
N LEU A 139 -4.55 2.96 -5.78
CA LEU A 139 -5.61 3.93 -6.07
C LEU A 139 -6.09 4.56 -4.75
N ALA A 140 -5.29 5.51 -4.23
CA ALA A 140 -5.58 6.15 -2.96
C ALA A 140 -6.86 7.00 -3.04
N PRO A 141 -7.94 6.65 -2.31
CA PRO A 141 -9.24 7.30 -2.49
C PRO A 141 -9.29 8.76 -2.02
N LEU A 142 -8.33 9.22 -1.21
CA LEU A 142 -8.27 10.62 -0.79
C LEU A 142 -8.04 11.57 -1.97
N TYR A 143 -7.11 11.25 -2.86
CA TYR A 143 -6.65 12.18 -3.89
C TYR A 143 -6.71 11.63 -5.33
N THR A 144 -6.73 10.31 -5.55
CA THR A 144 -6.83 9.75 -6.90
C THR A 144 -8.22 9.98 -7.50
N THR A 145 -8.25 10.39 -8.76
CA THR A 145 -9.49 10.58 -9.53
C THR A 145 -9.67 9.48 -10.60
N HIS A 146 -10.87 9.35 -11.16
CA HIS A 146 -11.11 8.45 -12.30
C HIS A 146 -10.33 8.89 -13.54
N LEU A 147 -10.10 10.20 -13.71
CA LEU A 147 -9.27 10.73 -14.79
C LEU A 147 -7.80 10.29 -14.64
N ASP A 148 -7.28 10.26 -13.42
CA ASP A 148 -5.93 9.76 -13.16
C ASP A 148 -5.80 8.29 -13.53
N VAL A 149 -6.81 7.49 -13.16
CA VAL A 149 -6.88 6.05 -13.52
C VAL A 149 -6.93 5.87 -15.03
N HIS A 150 -7.83 6.57 -15.72
CA HIS A 150 -7.91 6.54 -17.18
C HIS A 150 -6.59 6.93 -17.83
N THR A 151 -6.01 8.03 -17.39
CA THR A 151 -4.73 8.52 -17.90
C THR A 151 -3.61 7.48 -17.71
N ALA A 152 -3.55 6.83 -16.55
CA ALA A 152 -2.55 5.80 -16.27
C ALA A 152 -2.71 4.59 -17.19
N VAL A 153 -3.94 4.12 -17.41
CA VAL A 153 -4.23 2.99 -18.33
C VAL A 153 -3.87 3.35 -19.78
N GLN A 154 -4.25 4.55 -20.25
CA GLN A 154 -3.90 4.98 -21.60
C GLN A 154 -2.38 5.09 -21.80
N ARG A 155 -1.66 5.59 -20.81
CA ARG A 155 -0.19 5.66 -20.86
C ARG A 155 0.45 4.27 -20.86
N LEU A 156 -0.07 3.33 -20.06
CA LEU A 156 0.38 1.94 -20.09
C LEU A 156 0.16 1.32 -21.48
N ARG A 157 -1.02 1.51 -22.06
CA ARG A 157 -1.32 1.06 -23.41
C ARG A 157 -0.31 1.59 -24.43
N LEU A 158 -0.04 2.89 -24.41
CA LEU A 158 0.93 3.53 -25.33
C LEU A 158 2.37 2.99 -25.13
N ILE A 159 2.78 2.67 -23.92
CA ILE A 159 4.09 2.03 -23.65
C ILE A 159 4.18 0.66 -24.34
N ILE A 160 3.08 -0.10 -24.34
CA ILE A 160 3.05 -1.44 -24.97
C ILE A 160 2.95 -1.31 -26.49
N GLU A 161 1.98 -0.55 -27.02
CA GLU A 161 1.76 -0.38 -28.46
C GLU A 161 2.96 0.25 -29.18
N GLY A 162 3.69 1.12 -28.48
CA GLY A 162 4.91 1.75 -28.99
C GLY A 162 6.19 0.95 -28.75
N ASP A 163 6.09 -0.26 -28.16
CA ASP A 163 7.23 -1.12 -27.80
C ASP A 163 8.34 -0.38 -26.99
N VAL A 164 7.95 0.65 -26.24
CA VAL A 164 8.89 1.53 -25.50
C VAL A 164 9.66 0.72 -24.45
N TYR A 165 9.02 -0.24 -23.82
CA TYR A 165 9.59 -1.07 -22.76
C TYR A 165 10.70 -2.02 -23.27
N ALA A 166 10.76 -2.34 -24.58
CA ALA A 166 11.76 -3.23 -25.15
C ALA A 166 13.20 -2.69 -25.04
N SER A 167 13.36 -1.37 -24.87
CA SER A 167 14.65 -0.74 -24.65
C SER A 167 15.22 -0.90 -23.24
N TYR A 168 14.40 -1.41 -22.30
CA TYR A 168 14.79 -1.58 -20.89
C TYR A 168 15.34 -2.98 -20.61
N ASP A 169 16.36 -3.05 -19.74
CA ASP A 169 16.95 -4.31 -19.31
C ASP A 169 15.90 -5.19 -18.61
N ARG A 170 15.82 -6.46 -19.02
CA ARG A 170 14.98 -7.49 -18.40
C ARG A 170 15.56 -8.02 -17.09
N THR A 171 16.85 -7.78 -16.86
CA THR A 171 17.54 -8.20 -15.64
C THR A 171 17.18 -7.26 -14.49
N ARG A 172 16.48 -7.79 -13.50
CA ARG A 172 16.14 -7.02 -12.30
C ARG A 172 17.40 -6.70 -11.50
N GLN A 173 17.66 -5.42 -11.27
CA GLN A 173 18.64 -5.00 -10.27
C GLN A 173 18.06 -5.27 -8.87
N THR A 174 18.85 -5.92 -8.03
CA THR A 174 18.50 -6.15 -6.62
C THR A 174 18.44 -4.80 -5.91
N VAL A 175 17.29 -4.43 -5.41
CA VAL A 175 17.17 -3.29 -4.50
C VAL A 175 17.79 -3.74 -3.18
N THR A 176 18.91 -3.14 -2.80
CA THR A 176 19.55 -3.33 -1.49
C THR A 176 18.81 -2.52 -0.43
#